data_c1e9fd64e86013bb9e92e1f5425ed0b0
#
_entry.id   c1e9fd64e86013bb9e92e1f5425ed0b0
#
_cell.length_a   1.000
_cell.length_b   1.000
_cell.length_c   1.000
_cell.angle_alpha   90.00
_cell.angle_beta   90.00
_cell.angle_gamma   90.00
#
_symmetry.space_group_name_H-M   'P 1'
#
loop_
_entity.id
_entity.type
_entity.pdbx_description
1 polymer ?
#
loop_
_entity_poly.entity_id
_entity_poly.type
_entity_poly.pdbx_seq_one_letter_code
_entity_poly.pdbx_strand_id
1 'polypeptide(L)' 'MNTVTLQFQTPQDLSGFRKMAGSKVTQVSIKDLTLTCSCSMKDIAHAMNVFGAVAIEAEVKKA' A
#
# COMPACT_ATOMS: atom_id res chain seq x y z
N MET A 1 -8.29 11.11 -5.99
CA MET A 1 -7.54 9.89 -5.75
C MET A 1 -6.58 10.09 -4.59
N ASN A 2 -6.53 9.14 -3.70
CA ASN A 2 -5.67 9.22 -2.54
C ASN A 2 -4.43 8.36 -2.74
N THR A 3 -3.29 8.96 -2.48
CA THR A 3 -2.03 8.23 -2.47
C THR A 3 -1.72 7.87 -1.03
N VAL A 4 -1.47 6.60 -0.78
CA VAL A 4 -1.19 6.11 0.56
C VAL A 4 0.06 5.26 0.55
N THR A 5 0.84 5.37 1.62
CA THR A 5 2.00 4.53 1.83
C THR A 5 1.67 3.51 2.91
N LEU A 6 1.81 2.25 2.56
CA LEU A 6 1.54 1.14 3.46
C LEU A 6 2.84 0.48 3.86
N GLN A 7 2.94 0.13 5.13
CA GLN A 7 4.07 -0.61 5.65
C GLN A 7 3.66 -2.05 5.91
N PHE A 8 4.44 -2.98 5.41
CA PHE A 8 4.19 -4.41 5.57
C PHE A 8 5.17 -5.00 6.57
N GLN A 9 4.82 -6.15 7.11
CA GLN A 9 5.65 -6.81 8.11
C GLN A 9 6.70 -7.71 7.50
N THR A 10 6.42 -8.24 6.31
CA THR A 10 7.32 -9.14 5.62
C THR A 10 7.41 -8.78 4.15
N PRO A 11 8.54 -9.10 3.48
CA PRO A 11 8.66 -8.90 2.04
C PRO A 11 7.63 -9.68 1.23
N GLN A 12 7.20 -10.82 1.76
CA GLN A 12 6.20 -11.66 1.08
C GLN A 12 4.85 -10.97 1.04
N ASP A 13 4.46 -10.35 2.13
CA ASP A 13 3.20 -9.60 2.17
C ASP A 13 3.24 -8.42 1.22
N LEU A 14 4.35 -7.71 1.19
CA LEU A 14 4.55 -6.60 0.27
C LEU A 14 4.41 -7.05 -1.18
N SER A 15 5.07 -8.14 -1.54
CA SER A 15 5.03 -8.68 -2.89
C SER A 15 3.63 -9.15 -3.27
N GLY A 16 2.92 -9.76 -2.32
CA GLY A 16 1.56 -10.22 -2.55
C GLY A 16 0.62 -9.07 -2.86
N PHE A 17 0.69 -8.02 -2.08
CA PHE A 17 -0.15 -6.85 -2.32
C PHE A 17 0.25 -6.13 -3.60
N ARG A 18 1.54 -6.05 -3.89
CA ARG A 18 2.03 -5.43 -5.12
C ARG A 18 1.47 -6.11 -6.35
N LYS A 19 1.44 -7.44 -6.36
CA LYS A 19 0.85 -8.19 -7.46
C LYS A 19 -0.62 -7.90 -7.62
N MET A 20 -1.33 -7.80 -6.52
CA MET A 20 -2.76 -7.54 -6.52
C MET A 20 -3.08 -6.12 -6.99
N ALA A 21 -2.32 -5.15 -6.51
CA ALA A 21 -2.54 -3.75 -6.84
C ALA A 21 -2.09 -3.42 -8.27
N GLY A 22 -1.07 -4.09 -8.76
CA GLY A 22 -0.62 -3.95 -10.15
C GLY A 22 -0.22 -2.52 -10.50
N SER A 23 -0.88 -1.95 -11.49
CA SER A 23 -0.53 -0.63 -12.01
C SER A 23 -0.85 0.53 -11.06
N LYS A 24 -1.58 0.27 -9.99
CA LYS A 24 -1.89 1.31 -9.00
C LYS A 24 -0.69 1.65 -8.12
N VAL A 25 0.31 0.78 -8.09
CA VAL A 25 1.50 0.99 -7.29
C VAL A 25 2.39 2.01 -7.97
N THR A 26 2.76 3.06 -7.24
CA THR A 26 3.61 4.12 -7.77
C THR A 26 5.05 4.01 -7.28
N GLN A 27 5.24 3.44 -6.09
CA GLN A 27 6.57 3.33 -5.52
C GLN A 27 6.63 2.15 -4.56
N VAL A 28 7.75 1.47 -4.53
CA VAL A 28 7.99 0.34 -3.63
C VAL A 28 9.36 0.46 -3.02
N SER A 29 9.45 0.26 -1.70
CA SER A 29 10.73 0.20 -1.01
C SER A 29 10.81 -1.11 -0.27
N ILE A 30 11.56 -2.06 -0.82
CA ILE A 30 11.72 -3.37 -0.21
C ILE A 30 12.55 -3.27 1.07
N LYS A 31 13.47 -2.33 1.10
CA LYS A 31 14.31 -2.10 2.26
C LYS A 31 13.50 -1.72 3.49
N ASP A 32 12.51 -0.87 3.30
CA ASP A 32 11.65 -0.38 4.40
C ASP A 32 10.36 -1.17 4.51
N LEU A 33 10.11 -2.10 3.59
CA LEU A 33 8.87 -2.85 3.47
C LEU A 33 7.66 -1.94 3.32
N THR A 34 7.83 -0.88 2.54
CA THR A 34 6.76 0.09 2.28
C THR A 34 6.39 0.09 0.82
N LEU A 35 5.14 0.45 0.57
CA LEU A 35 4.61 0.50 -0.77
C LEU A 35 3.66 1.68 -0.87
N THR A 36 3.89 2.52 -1.87
CA THR A 36 3.02 3.67 -2.14
C THR A 36 2.13 3.34 -3.31
N CYS A 37 0.85 3.51 -3.12
CA CYS A 37 -0.11 3.22 -4.17
C CYS A 37 -1.23 4.24 -4.19
N SER A 38 -1.89 4.32 -5.34
CA SER A 38 -3.08 5.14 -5.55
C SER A 38 -4.28 4.19 -5.42
N CYS A 39 -4.72 3.96 -4.20
CA CYS A 39 -5.69 2.92 -3.89
C CYS A 39 -6.98 3.49 -3.33
N SER A 40 -8.05 2.74 -3.50
CA SER A 40 -9.33 3.06 -2.88
C SER A 40 -9.32 2.62 -1.43
N MET A 41 -10.32 3.08 -0.67
CA MET A 41 -10.47 2.67 0.73
C MET A 41 -10.63 1.15 0.87
N LYS A 42 -11.28 0.53 -0.10
CA LYS A 42 -11.46 -0.93 -0.10
C LYS A 42 -10.11 -1.64 -0.23
N ASP A 43 -9.26 -1.16 -1.10
CA ASP A 43 -7.94 -1.76 -1.31
C ASP A 43 -7.08 -1.61 -0.06
N ILE A 44 -7.14 -0.44 0.57
CA ILE A 44 -6.40 -0.18 1.80
C ILE A 44 -6.88 -1.09 2.92
N ALA A 45 -8.19 -1.20 3.10
CA ALA A 45 -8.77 -2.06 4.11
C ALA A 45 -8.40 -3.52 3.87
N HIS A 46 -8.40 -3.94 2.61
CA HIS A 46 -8.01 -5.30 2.25
C HIS A 46 -6.55 -5.57 2.63
N ALA A 47 -5.66 -4.62 2.32
CA ALA A 47 -4.25 -4.75 2.67
C ALA A 47 -4.06 -4.87 4.18
N MET A 48 -4.78 -4.07 4.94
CA MET A 48 -4.67 -4.09 6.39
C MET A 48 -5.20 -5.39 6.99
N ASN A 49 -6.29 -5.91 6.45
CA ASN A 49 -6.94 -7.11 6.99
C ASN A 49 -6.28 -8.41 6.52
N VAL A 50 -5.86 -8.46 5.27
CA VAL A 50 -5.32 -9.69 4.68
C VAL A 50 -3.81 -9.77 4.83
N PHE A 51 -3.13 -8.67 4.62
CA PHE A 51 -1.66 -8.64 4.63
C PHE A 51 -1.09 -8.05 5.90
N GLY A 52 -1.92 -7.55 6.80
CA GLY A 52 -1.45 -6.94 8.03
C GLY A 52 -0.70 -5.63 7.82
N ALA A 53 -0.97 -4.95 6.73
CA ALA A 53 -0.30 -3.69 6.43
C ALA A 53 -0.79 -2.57 7.35
N VAL A 54 0.07 -1.58 7.54
CA VAL A 54 -0.25 -0.39 8.32
C VAL A 54 -0.10 0.83 7.43
N ALA A 55 -1.11 1.69 7.42
CA ALA A 55 -1.03 2.94 6.67
C ALA A 55 -0.19 3.93 7.48
N ILE A 56 1.01 4.23 6.97
CA ILE A 56 1.93 5.12 7.67
C ILE A 56 1.89 6.54 7.12
N GLU A 57 1.40 6.71 5.90
CA GLU A 57 1.32 8.01 5.29
C GLU A 57 0.18 8.03 4.29
N ALA A 58 -0.65 9.05 4.35
CA ALA A 58 -1.74 9.20 3.41
C ALA A 58 -1.75 10.64 2.91
N GLU A 59 -1.62 10.80 1.60
CA GLU A 59 -1.76 12.09 0.98
C GLU A 59 -3.16 12.23 0.42
N VAL A 60 -3.90 13.17 0.97
CA VAL A 60 -5.19 13.56 0.44
C VAL A 60 -4.98 14.83 -0.36
N LYS A 61 -5.22 14.73 -1.65
CA LYS A 61 -5.09 15.90 -2.50
C LYS A 61 -6.29 16.80 -2.25
N LYS A 62 -6.04 17.92 -1.64
CA LYS A 62 -7.07 18.94 -1.51
C LYS A 62 -7.12 19.77 -2.77
N ALA A 63 -8.32 19.89 -3.25
CA ALA A 63 -8.55 20.76 -4.40
C ALA A 63 -8.29 22.21 -4.05
#